data_0da85515bb63e9b55d0155f178307f37
#
_entry.id   0da85515bb63e9b55d0155f178307f37
#
_cell.length_a   1.000
_cell.length_b   1.000
_cell.length_c   1.000
_cell.angle_alpha   90.00
_cell.angle_beta   90.00
_cell.angle_gamma   90.00
#
_symmetry.space_group_name_H-M   'P 1'
#
loop_
_entity.id
_entity.type
_entity.pdbx_description
1 polymer ?
#
loop_
_entity_poly.entity_id
_entity_poly.type
_entity_poly.pdbx_seq_one_letter_code
_entity_poly.pdbx_strand_id
1 'polypeptide(L)'
;MLIPRPRPPRLTLRSLCRPLHSSTRICDYVAPPDPISNIRPILYDDPVSVTSESLRHPYSLDEFRDDSDTLEYQWKLQRQQLDAFNDNFWRDSNTRFEVAKAAALRGLPPHSTAQQREERLGKFYRNWVLQEATRQLEYNAEWRRRSMEEIALAVRVSYHRLKARFMS
;
A
#
# COMPACT_ATOMS: atom_id res chain seq x y z
N MET A 1 -59.70 -7.34 45.69
CA MET A 1 -58.51 -8.24 45.52
C MET A 1 -58.00 -8.09 44.09
N LEU A 2 -56.87 -7.38 43.93
CA LEU A 2 -56.24 -7.16 42.66
C LEU A 2 -55.08 -8.18 42.52
N ILE A 3 -55.17 -9.06 41.52
CA ILE A 3 -54.16 -10.07 41.24
C ILE A 3 -52.99 -9.39 40.48
N PRO A 4 -51.73 -9.46 40.96
CA PRO A 4 -50.60 -8.87 40.28
C PRO A 4 -50.22 -9.69 39.04
N ARG A 5 -50.11 -9.03 37.85
CA ARG A 5 -49.65 -9.63 36.60
C ARG A 5 -48.15 -9.98 36.71
N PRO A 6 -47.73 -11.17 36.25
CA PRO A 6 -46.34 -11.54 36.22
C PRO A 6 -45.58 -10.72 35.18
N ARG A 7 -44.40 -10.17 35.56
CA ARG A 7 -43.50 -9.47 34.66
C ARG A 7 -42.82 -10.47 33.72
N PRO A 8 -42.71 -10.16 32.42
CA PRO A 8 -42.01 -11.01 31.48
C PRO A 8 -40.51 -11.05 31.83
N PRO A 9 -39.83 -12.19 31.57
CA PRO A 9 -38.42 -12.32 31.85
C PRO A 9 -37.63 -11.37 30.92
N ARG A 10 -36.71 -10.60 31.47
CA ARG A 10 -35.76 -9.79 30.74
C ARG A 10 -34.81 -10.72 30.03
N LEU A 11 -34.97 -10.86 28.72
CA LEU A 11 -33.97 -11.46 27.86
C LEU A 11 -32.71 -10.57 27.85
N THR A 12 -31.73 -10.93 28.64
CA THR A 12 -30.38 -10.36 28.54
C THR A 12 -29.81 -10.84 27.21
N LEU A 13 -29.83 -9.98 26.19
CA LEU A 13 -29.01 -10.16 25.01
C LEU A 13 -27.55 -10.19 25.51
N ARG A 14 -27.01 -11.39 25.72
CA ARG A 14 -25.56 -11.56 25.76
C ARG A 14 -25.05 -11.11 24.41
N SER A 15 -24.48 -9.90 24.38
CA SER A 15 -23.66 -9.42 23.28
C SER A 15 -22.60 -10.50 23.00
N LEU A 16 -22.80 -11.24 21.92
CA LEU A 16 -21.80 -12.11 21.35
C LEU A 16 -20.74 -11.20 20.70
N CYS A 17 -19.99 -10.46 21.53
CA CYS A 17 -18.69 -9.95 21.13
C CYS A 17 -17.85 -11.20 20.84
N ARG A 18 -17.83 -11.61 19.55
CA ARG A 18 -16.78 -12.52 19.07
C ARG A 18 -15.46 -11.84 19.45
N PRO A 19 -14.62 -12.46 20.30
CA PRO A 19 -13.28 -11.96 20.46
C PRO A 19 -12.67 -11.95 19.06
N LEU A 20 -12.30 -10.76 18.57
CA LEU A 20 -11.39 -10.66 17.44
C LEU A 20 -10.18 -11.49 17.85
N HIS A 21 -9.99 -12.65 17.20
CA HIS A 21 -8.80 -13.43 17.43
C HIS A 21 -7.63 -12.52 17.08
N SER A 22 -6.98 -11.96 18.10
CA SER A 22 -5.66 -11.41 17.95
C SER A 22 -4.78 -12.60 17.60
N SER A 23 -4.58 -12.83 16.30
CA SER A 23 -3.56 -13.75 15.88
C SER A 23 -2.25 -13.18 16.38
N THR A 24 -1.47 -13.98 17.09
CA THR A 24 -0.08 -13.68 17.45
C THR A 24 0.82 -13.67 16.21
N ARG A 25 0.23 -13.58 15.01
CA ARG A 25 0.97 -13.38 13.77
C ARG A 25 1.46 -11.94 13.79
N ILE A 26 2.74 -11.80 13.75
CA ILE A 26 3.44 -10.58 13.45
C ILE A 26 2.78 -10.02 12.17
N CYS A 27 2.12 -8.89 12.29
CA CYS A 27 1.40 -8.27 11.19
C CYS A 27 2.22 -7.08 10.71
N ASP A 28 2.33 -6.93 9.41
CA ASP A 28 2.90 -5.72 8.82
C ASP A 28 2.18 -4.48 9.34
N TYR A 29 2.91 -3.42 9.62
CA TYR A 29 2.36 -2.15 10.11
C TYR A 29 2.16 -1.19 8.95
N VAL A 30 1.09 -0.40 9.02
CA VAL A 30 0.82 0.67 8.07
C VAL A 30 1.20 1.99 8.73
N ALA A 31 2.17 2.68 8.15
CA ALA A 31 2.62 3.99 8.63
C ALA A 31 1.60 5.10 8.32
N PRO A 32 1.72 6.29 8.95
CA PRO A 32 0.95 7.45 8.55
C PRO A 32 1.23 7.82 7.08
N PRO A 33 0.28 8.50 6.39
CA PRO A 33 0.47 8.87 5.00
C PRO A 33 1.66 9.81 4.82
N ASP A 34 2.43 9.60 3.77
CA ASP A 34 3.49 10.52 3.36
C ASP A 34 2.87 11.87 2.94
N PRO A 35 3.40 13.00 3.38
CA PRO A 35 2.81 14.32 3.10
C PRO A 35 2.80 14.71 1.63
N ILE A 36 3.60 14.08 0.77
CA ILE A 36 3.72 14.40 -0.66
C ILE A 36 2.97 13.38 -1.51
N SER A 37 3.29 12.08 -1.34
CA SER A 37 2.64 11.02 -2.12
C SER A 37 1.22 10.72 -1.65
N ASN A 38 0.85 11.05 -0.41
CA ASN A 38 -0.38 10.65 0.29
C ASN A 38 -0.55 9.12 0.42
N ILE A 39 0.48 8.35 0.12
CA ILE A 39 0.50 6.91 0.30
C ILE A 39 0.92 6.58 1.72
N ARG A 40 0.33 5.54 2.27
CA ARG A 40 0.73 4.98 3.57
C ARG A 40 1.75 3.88 3.34
N PRO A 41 3.02 4.07 3.72
CA PRO A 41 4.03 3.03 3.60
C PRO A 41 3.68 1.80 4.44
N ILE A 42 3.95 0.63 3.91
CA ILE A 42 3.84 -0.62 4.66
C ILE A 42 5.21 -0.89 5.28
N LEU A 43 5.22 -1.03 6.60
CA LEU A 43 6.41 -1.43 7.36
C LEU A 43 6.34 -2.95 7.52
N TYR A 44 7.10 -3.65 6.71
CA TYR A 44 7.19 -5.09 6.78
C TYR A 44 7.96 -5.51 8.02
N ASP A 45 7.46 -6.52 8.70
CA ASP A 45 8.08 -7.05 9.92
C ASP A 45 9.42 -7.75 9.64
N ASP A 46 9.61 -8.20 8.41
CA ASP A 46 10.82 -8.85 7.93
C ASP A 46 11.31 -8.20 6.60
N PRO A 47 11.83 -6.97 6.68
CA PRO A 47 12.30 -6.26 5.50
C PRO A 47 13.60 -6.89 4.96
N VAL A 48 13.73 -6.92 3.65
CA VAL A 48 15.01 -7.23 3.03
C VAL A 48 15.97 -6.08 3.32
N SER A 49 16.95 -6.30 4.19
CA SER A 49 18.01 -5.32 4.39
C SER A 49 18.94 -5.32 3.17
N VAL A 50 18.85 -4.28 2.35
CA VAL A 50 19.75 -4.06 1.20
C VAL A 50 21.19 -3.76 1.67
N THR A 51 21.38 -3.59 2.98
CA THR A 51 22.65 -3.15 3.61
C THR A 51 23.61 -4.27 3.99
N SER A 52 23.34 -5.52 3.73
CA SER A 52 24.43 -6.48 3.81
C SER A 52 25.12 -6.58 2.46
N GLU A 53 25.98 -5.63 2.12
CA GLU A 53 27.28 -6.01 1.58
C GLU A 53 27.92 -6.94 2.61
N SER A 54 27.37 -8.12 2.78
CA SER A 54 28.05 -9.25 3.34
C SER A 54 29.29 -9.36 2.48
N LEU A 55 30.40 -8.88 3.01
CA LEU A 55 31.73 -9.20 2.50
C LEU A 55 31.67 -10.67 2.13
N ARG A 56 31.63 -10.95 0.82
CA ARG A 56 31.58 -12.32 0.31
C ARG A 56 32.85 -13.01 0.79
N HIS A 57 32.73 -13.61 1.96
CA HIS A 57 33.81 -14.47 2.45
C HIS A 57 33.90 -15.65 1.48
N PRO A 58 35.10 -16.04 0.99
CA PRO A 58 35.26 -17.14 0.03
C PRO A 58 34.74 -18.50 0.54
N TYR A 59 34.30 -18.59 1.78
CA TYR A 59 33.66 -19.75 2.42
C TYR A 59 32.23 -19.41 2.90
N SER A 60 31.50 -18.57 2.19
CA SER A 60 30.12 -18.27 2.54
C SER A 60 29.25 -19.50 2.25
N LEU A 61 28.52 -19.93 3.28
CA LEU A 61 27.56 -21.05 3.19
C LEU A 61 26.31 -20.72 2.33
N ASP A 62 26.31 -19.60 1.61
CA ASP A 62 25.22 -19.17 0.75
C ASP A 62 24.97 -20.11 -0.44
N GLU A 63 25.95 -20.96 -0.80
CA GLU A 63 25.78 -22.01 -1.81
C GLU A 63 24.85 -23.15 -1.35
N PHE A 64 24.58 -23.26 -0.05
CA PHE A 64 23.69 -24.27 0.53
C PHE A 64 22.32 -23.72 0.92
N ARG A 65 21.99 -22.48 0.51
CA ARG A 65 20.64 -21.94 0.71
C ARG A 65 19.66 -22.73 -0.16
N ASP A 66 18.62 -23.18 0.50
CA ASP A 66 17.52 -23.88 -0.12
C ASP A 66 16.83 -22.97 -1.16
N ASP A 67 16.38 -23.53 -2.30
CA ASP A 67 15.67 -22.77 -3.35
C ASP A 67 14.46 -22.00 -2.79
N SER A 68 13.85 -22.49 -1.72
CA SER A 68 12.77 -21.83 -1.00
C SER A 68 13.16 -20.49 -0.40
N ASP A 69 14.35 -20.39 0.22
CA ASP A 69 14.87 -19.14 0.83
C ASP A 69 15.16 -18.10 -0.26
N THR A 70 15.68 -18.54 -1.40
CA THR A 70 15.94 -17.68 -2.55
C THR A 70 14.64 -17.11 -3.14
N LEU A 71 13.58 -17.93 -3.27
CA LEU A 71 12.27 -17.49 -3.76
C LEU A 71 11.60 -16.53 -2.77
N GLU A 72 11.70 -16.79 -1.48
CA GLU A 72 11.17 -15.89 -0.46
C GLU A 72 11.87 -14.54 -0.47
N TYR A 73 13.19 -14.53 -0.61
CA TYR A 73 13.98 -13.31 -0.75
C TYR A 73 13.58 -12.51 -2.00
N GLN A 74 13.44 -13.17 -3.16
CA GLN A 74 12.99 -12.55 -4.40
C GLN A 74 11.60 -11.93 -4.25
N TRP A 75 10.66 -12.63 -3.62
CA TRP A 75 9.33 -12.11 -3.37
C TRP A 75 9.34 -10.87 -2.47
N LYS A 76 10.08 -10.90 -1.36
CA LYS A 76 10.22 -9.75 -0.46
C LYS A 76 10.80 -8.53 -1.18
N LEU A 77 11.83 -8.75 -1.98
CA LEU A 77 12.47 -7.69 -2.76
C LEU A 77 11.51 -7.09 -3.80
N GLN A 78 10.78 -7.95 -4.53
CA GLN A 78 9.82 -7.50 -5.54
C GLN A 78 8.67 -6.69 -4.91
N ARG A 79 8.17 -7.09 -3.76
CA ARG A 79 7.15 -6.37 -2.99
C ARG A 79 7.64 -4.97 -2.62
N GLN A 80 8.84 -4.84 -2.07
CA GLN A 80 9.43 -3.54 -1.73
C GLN A 80 9.66 -2.66 -2.97
N GLN A 81 10.08 -3.25 -4.09
CA GLN A 81 10.24 -2.52 -5.35
C GLN A 81 8.91 -2.02 -5.91
N LEU A 82 7.83 -2.80 -5.78
CA LEU A 82 6.48 -2.40 -6.19
C LEU A 82 5.99 -1.21 -5.37
N ASP A 83 6.18 -1.25 -4.05
CA ASP A 83 5.80 -0.15 -3.15
C ASP A 83 6.60 1.12 -3.47
N ALA A 84 7.91 1.00 -3.65
CA ALA A 84 8.77 2.11 -4.02
C ALA A 84 8.40 2.71 -5.39
N PHE A 85 8.05 1.87 -6.38
CA PHE A 85 7.57 2.32 -7.67
C PHE A 85 6.27 3.14 -7.55
N ASN A 86 5.33 2.64 -6.76
CA ASN A 86 4.06 3.30 -6.49
C ASN A 86 4.27 4.66 -5.78
N ASP A 87 5.05 4.69 -4.71
CA ASP A 87 5.35 5.91 -3.96
C ASP A 87 6.05 6.96 -4.82
N ASN A 88 7.07 6.57 -5.58
CA ASN A 88 7.81 7.46 -6.47
C ASN A 88 6.92 8.10 -7.54
N PHE A 89 6.01 7.31 -8.15
CA PHE A 89 5.09 7.83 -9.15
C PHE A 89 4.16 8.89 -8.56
N TRP A 90 3.53 8.60 -7.42
CA TRP A 90 2.59 9.51 -6.79
C TRP A 90 3.26 10.74 -6.18
N ARG A 91 4.45 10.59 -5.63
CA ARG A 91 5.27 11.71 -5.15
C ARG A 91 5.59 12.69 -6.27
N ASP A 92 6.05 12.20 -7.41
CA ASP A 92 6.32 13.04 -8.58
C ASP A 92 5.03 13.65 -9.15
N SER A 93 3.97 12.86 -9.30
CA SER A 93 2.68 13.32 -9.83
C SER A 93 2.08 14.44 -8.97
N ASN A 94 2.05 14.26 -7.65
CA ASN A 94 1.50 15.26 -6.73
C ASN A 94 2.37 16.52 -6.68
N THR A 95 3.70 16.37 -6.70
CA THR A 95 4.61 17.51 -6.75
C THR A 95 4.38 18.36 -8.02
N ARG A 96 4.30 17.72 -9.18
CA ARG A 96 4.02 18.37 -10.46
C ARG A 96 2.65 19.05 -10.46
N PHE A 97 1.64 18.37 -9.90
CA PHE A 97 0.29 18.91 -9.79
C PHE A 97 0.26 20.20 -8.96
N GLU A 98 0.86 20.20 -7.78
CA GLU A 98 0.87 21.39 -6.91
C GLU A 98 1.67 22.55 -7.52
N VAL A 99 2.79 22.28 -8.18
CA VAL A 99 3.58 23.30 -8.90
C VAL A 99 2.77 23.91 -10.05
N ALA A 100 2.11 23.08 -10.85
CA ALA A 100 1.29 23.54 -11.98
C ALA A 100 0.05 24.31 -11.52
N LYS A 101 -0.61 23.85 -10.47
CA LYS A 101 -1.75 24.53 -9.84
C LYS A 101 -1.35 25.89 -9.29
N ALA A 102 -0.23 25.98 -8.59
CA ALA A 102 0.31 27.26 -8.10
C ALA A 102 0.66 28.21 -9.26
N ALA A 103 1.21 27.71 -10.36
CA ALA A 103 1.49 28.49 -11.57
C ALA A 103 0.20 29.02 -12.22
N ALA A 104 -0.85 28.18 -12.30
CA ALA A 104 -2.14 28.59 -12.84
C ALA A 104 -2.80 29.71 -12.02
N LEU A 105 -2.65 29.68 -10.70
CA LEU A 105 -3.18 30.72 -9.80
C LEU A 105 -2.34 32.02 -9.82
N ARG A 106 -1.02 31.92 -9.96
CA ARG A 106 -0.14 33.08 -10.07
C ARG A 106 -0.44 33.97 -11.30
N GLY A 107 -1.00 33.38 -12.35
CA GLY A 107 -1.42 34.11 -13.54
C GLY A 107 -2.71 34.93 -13.37
N LEU A 108 -3.33 34.94 -12.19
CA LEU A 108 -4.52 35.73 -11.89
C LEU A 108 -4.14 37.12 -11.33
N PRO A 109 -4.93 38.17 -11.65
CA PRO A 109 -4.76 39.49 -11.04
C PRO A 109 -4.89 39.44 -9.51
N PRO A 110 -4.19 40.32 -8.75
CA PRO A 110 -4.19 40.30 -7.29
C PRO A 110 -5.59 40.53 -6.67
N HIS A 111 -6.51 41.16 -7.40
CA HIS A 111 -7.89 41.44 -6.98
C HIS A 111 -8.93 40.50 -7.61
N SER A 112 -8.51 39.31 -8.06
CA SER A 112 -9.44 38.36 -8.66
C SER A 112 -10.49 37.89 -7.64
N THR A 113 -11.75 37.81 -8.10
CA THR A 113 -12.88 37.29 -7.29
C THR A 113 -12.73 35.79 -7.04
N ALA A 114 -13.43 35.26 -6.02
CA ALA A 114 -13.50 33.83 -5.75
C ALA A 114 -13.98 33.06 -6.99
N GLN A 115 -14.99 33.57 -7.68
CA GLN A 115 -15.54 32.96 -8.89
C GLN A 115 -14.48 32.85 -10.02
N GLN A 116 -13.69 33.89 -10.23
CA GLN A 116 -12.60 33.86 -11.24
C GLN A 116 -11.54 32.83 -10.91
N ARG A 117 -11.24 32.65 -9.61
CA ARG A 117 -10.30 31.63 -9.15
C ARG A 117 -10.84 30.22 -9.40
N GLU A 118 -12.11 29.97 -9.09
CA GLU A 118 -12.77 28.68 -9.34
C GLU A 118 -12.82 28.36 -10.83
N GLU A 119 -13.18 29.33 -11.66
CA GLU A 119 -13.20 29.14 -13.12
C GLU A 119 -11.80 28.81 -13.66
N ARG A 120 -10.75 29.48 -13.15
CA ARG A 120 -9.36 29.20 -13.53
C ARG A 120 -8.94 27.80 -13.10
N LEU A 121 -9.27 27.40 -11.88
CA LEU A 121 -9.00 26.05 -11.36
C LEU A 121 -9.76 24.99 -12.16
N GLY A 122 -11.01 25.21 -12.50
CA GLY A 122 -11.80 24.28 -13.33
C GLY A 122 -11.18 24.06 -14.71
N LYS A 123 -10.69 25.13 -15.36
CA LYS A 123 -9.95 25.02 -16.62
C LYS A 123 -8.61 24.27 -16.42
N PHE A 124 -7.90 24.57 -15.33
CA PHE A 124 -6.65 23.88 -14.99
C PHE A 124 -6.86 22.39 -14.79
N TYR A 125 -7.85 21.98 -13.98
CA TYR A 125 -8.09 20.55 -13.69
C TYR A 125 -8.45 19.77 -14.94
N ARG A 126 -9.30 20.34 -15.82
CA ARG A 126 -9.65 19.71 -17.10
C ARG A 126 -8.40 19.48 -17.96
N ASN A 127 -7.56 20.49 -18.10
CA ASN A 127 -6.35 20.41 -18.91
C ASN A 127 -5.34 19.43 -18.29
N TRP A 128 -5.21 19.43 -16.97
CA TRP A 128 -4.33 18.54 -16.24
C TRP A 128 -4.68 17.07 -16.49
N VAL A 129 -5.95 16.71 -16.34
CA VAL A 129 -6.42 15.33 -16.56
C VAL A 129 -6.11 14.87 -17.97
N LEU A 130 -6.36 15.71 -18.99
CA LEU A 130 -6.06 15.39 -20.38
C LEU A 130 -4.54 15.23 -20.62
N GLN A 131 -3.75 16.09 -20.05
CA GLN A 131 -2.29 16.09 -20.19
C GLN A 131 -1.64 14.87 -19.53
N GLU A 132 -2.12 14.47 -18.36
CA GLU A 132 -1.57 13.34 -17.60
C GLU A 132 -2.18 11.98 -17.99
N ALA A 133 -3.20 11.94 -18.85
CA ALA A 133 -3.92 10.70 -19.19
C ALA A 133 -3.00 9.59 -19.70
N THR A 134 -2.10 9.90 -20.63
CA THR A 134 -1.15 8.91 -21.18
C THR A 134 -0.21 8.38 -20.09
N ARG A 135 0.34 9.25 -19.29
CA ARG A 135 1.25 8.89 -18.19
C ARG A 135 0.55 8.02 -17.14
N GLN A 136 -0.72 8.31 -16.83
CA GLN A 136 -1.55 7.49 -15.93
C GLN A 136 -1.83 6.10 -16.53
N LEU A 137 -2.06 6.01 -17.84
CA LEU A 137 -2.26 4.73 -18.51
C LEU A 137 -0.99 3.87 -18.48
N GLU A 138 0.17 4.46 -18.76
CA GLU A 138 1.46 3.78 -18.70
C GLU A 138 1.79 3.30 -17.28
N TYR A 139 1.58 4.16 -16.28
CA TYR A 139 1.73 3.77 -14.87
C TYR A 139 0.80 2.61 -14.50
N ASN A 140 -0.48 2.68 -14.86
CA ASN A 140 -1.44 1.62 -14.55
C ASN A 140 -1.10 0.29 -15.23
N ALA A 141 -0.57 0.34 -16.44
CA ALA A 141 -0.13 -0.87 -17.16
C ALA A 141 1.08 -1.51 -16.46
N GLU A 142 2.08 -0.69 -16.12
CA GLU A 142 3.30 -1.16 -15.47
C GLU A 142 3.04 -1.63 -14.04
N TRP A 143 2.22 -0.90 -13.27
CA TRP A 143 1.82 -1.31 -11.93
C TRP A 143 1.12 -2.68 -11.95
N ARG A 144 0.17 -2.88 -12.88
CA ARG A 144 -0.51 -4.18 -13.04
C ARG A 144 0.45 -5.30 -13.39
N ARG A 145 1.39 -5.05 -14.31
CA ARG A 145 2.41 -6.04 -14.69
C ARG A 145 3.24 -6.47 -13.48
N ARG A 146 3.79 -5.51 -12.74
CA ARG A 146 4.60 -5.77 -11.54
C ARG A 146 3.80 -6.45 -10.43
N SER A 147 2.54 -6.04 -10.22
CA SER A 147 1.66 -6.67 -9.23
C SER A 147 1.38 -8.13 -9.57
N MET A 148 1.17 -8.46 -10.84
CA MET A 148 0.97 -9.85 -11.26
C MET A 148 2.23 -10.70 -11.08
N GLU A 149 3.41 -10.16 -11.32
CA GLU A 149 4.68 -10.84 -11.07
C GLU A 149 4.90 -11.08 -9.58
N GLU A 150 4.61 -10.08 -8.73
CA GLU A 150 4.66 -10.22 -7.26
C GLU A 150 3.70 -11.31 -6.77
N ILE A 151 2.44 -11.29 -7.22
CA ILE A 151 1.43 -12.31 -6.88
C ILE A 151 1.90 -13.71 -7.29
N ALA A 152 2.47 -13.86 -8.48
CA ALA A 152 2.98 -15.15 -8.96
C ALA A 152 4.11 -15.68 -8.06
N LEU A 153 5.01 -14.81 -7.61
CA LEU A 153 6.06 -15.19 -6.63
C LEU A 153 5.45 -15.54 -5.27
N ALA A 154 4.50 -14.75 -4.76
CA ALA A 154 3.81 -15.00 -3.50
C ALA A 154 3.13 -16.39 -3.50
N VAL A 155 2.49 -16.77 -4.61
CA VAL A 155 1.87 -18.10 -4.77
C VAL A 155 2.92 -19.20 -4.70
N ARG A 156 4.06 -19.05 -5.40
CA ARG A 156 5.15 -20.02 -5.36
C ARG A 156 5.71 -20.21 -3.95
N VAL A 157 6.01 -19.09 -3.26
CA VAL A 157 6.47 -19.10 -1.86
C VAL A 157 5.45 -19.81 -0.95
N SER A 158 4.16 -19.46 -1.10
CA SER A 158 3.09 -20.08 -0.31
C SER A 158 2.99 -21.59 -0.54
N TYR A 159 3.14 -22.03 -1.79
CA TYR A 159 3.16 -23.44 -2.15
C TYR A 159 4.35 -24.18 -1.51
N HIS A 160 5.56 -23.59 -1.59
CA HIS A 160 6.75 -24.18 -0.96
C HIS A 160 6.61 -24.29 0.56
N ARG A 161 6.11 -23.24 1.22
CA ARG A 161 5.82 -23.27 2.67
C ARG A 161 4.80 -24.34 3.05
N LEU A 162 3.76 -24.50 2.22
CA LEU A 162 2.73 -25.52 2.45
C LEU A 162 3.32 -26.91 2.28
N LYS A 163 4.06 -27.16 1.20
CA LYS A 163 4.73 -28.44 0.94
C LYS A 163 5.66 -28.84 2.09
N ALA A 164 6.48 -27.91 2.58
CA ALA A 164 7.39 -28.18 3.69
C ALA A 164 6.66 -28.62 4.98
N ARG A 165 5.45 -28.07 5.25
CA ARG A 165 4.63 -28.47 6.42
C ARG A 165 4.05 -29.87 6.32
N PHE A 166 3.82 -30.41 5.12
CA PHE A 166 3.27 -31.75 4.93
C PHE A 166 4.33 -32.83 4.76
N MET A 167 5.57 -32.46 4.48
CA MET A 167 6.68 -33.39 4.28
C MET A 167 7.61 -33.49 5.50
N SER A 168 7.41 -32.65 6.51
CA SER A 168 8.06 -32.69 7.82
C SER A 168 7.21 -33.49 8.81
#